data_458be7a5d2a37c5731916a2cc4c3a2c5
#
_entry.id   458be7a5d2a37c5731916a2cc4c3a2c5
#
_cell.length_a   1.000
_cell.length_b   1.000
_cell.length_c   1.000
_cell.angle_alpha   90.00
_cell.angle_beta   90.00
_cell.angle_gamma   90.00
#
_symmetry.space_group_name_H-M   'P 1'
#
loop_
_entity.id
_entity.type
_entity.pdbx_description
1 polymer ?
#
loop_
_entity_poly.entity_id
_entity_poly.type
_entity_poly.pdbx_seq_one_letter_code
_entity_poly.pdbx_strand_id
1 'polypeptide(L)'
;MENKIILITGATSGIGRAVARRFASMGSKLILCGRRKEKLKILAQELGGSHQLLIFDVRDKKAVFKAVNSLPEDYKKIDLLINNAGNAHGMDPVQSADLDDWDAMIDGNVKGLMYVTKAVLPSMVNLRKGQIINLGSIAAKEVYPNGSIYCSSKAAVDFFTRGLRIDLNPIGIRVGAIHPGLVETEFSEVRFKGDLERSEKVYKGMQALSADEVADAIIYMAQVPEKVNIADLVILPTRQANAYVNNRIK
;
A
#
# COMPACT_ATOMS: atom_id res chain seq x y z
N MET A 1 4.28 -19.25 3.17
CA MET A 1 4.01 -18.11 4.12
C MET A 1 3.20 -18.55 5.34
N GLU A 2 3.10 -19.86 5.52
CA GLU A 2 2.39 -20.46 6.64
C GLU A 2 2.89 -19.94 8.00
N ASN A 3 1.95 -19.64 8.90
CA ASN A 3 2.19 -19.08 10.25
C ASN A 3 2.92 -17.73 10.31
N LYS A 4 3.19 -17.06 9.17
CA LYS A 4 3.77 -15.71 9.15
C LYS A 4 2.75 -14.67 9.60
N ILE A 5 3.20 -13.70 10.39
CA ILE A 5 2.38 -12.58 10.84
C ILE A 5 2.59 -11.40 9.91
N ILE A 6 1.50 -11.00 9.25
CA ILE A 6 1.55 -9.98 8.20
C ILE A 6 0.61 -8.84 8.54
N LEU A 7 1.15 -7.63 8.67
CA LEU A 7 0.36 -6.42 8.85
C LEU A 7 0.10 -5.75 7.49
N ILE A 8 -1.18 -5.50 7.17
CA ILE A 8 -1.61 -4.90 5.91
C ILE A 8 -2.42 -3.65 6.21
N THR A 9 -1.93 -2.49 5.80
CA THR A 9 -2.70 -1.25 5.89
C THR A 9 -3.60 -1.08 4.66
N GLY A 10 -4.78 -0.45 4.84
CA GLY A 10 -5.75 -0.27 3.77
C GLY A 10 -6.36 -1.60 3.28
N ALA A 11 -6.51 -2.59 4.16
CA ALA A 11 -6.97 -3.93 3.82
C ALA A 11 -8.44 -4.02 3.35
N THR A 12 -9.22 -2.95 3.46
CA THR A 12 -10.67 -2.97 3.23
C THR A 12 -11.10 -2.91 1.76
N SER A 13 -10.19 -2.69 0.82
CA SER A 13 -10.51 -2.57 -0.63
C SER A 13 -9.28 -2.75 -1.51
N GLY A 14 -9.52 -2.87 -2.81
CA GLY A 14 -8.50 -2.88 -3.85
C GLY A 14 -7.35 -3.84 -3.58
N ILE A 15 -6.14 -3.37 -3.80
CA ILE A 15 -4.90 -4.15 -3.67
C ILE A 15 -4.75 -4.73 -2.25
N GLY A 16 -5.02 -3.94 -1.19
CA GLY A 16 -4.87 -4.41 0.19
C GLY A 16 -5.78 -5.61 0.52
N ARG A 17 -7.01 -5.61 0.00
CA ARG A 17 -7.95 -6.73 0.15
C ARG A 17 -7.49 -7.96 -0.64
N ALA A 18 -7.02 -7.78 -1.86
CA ALA A 18 -6.48 -8.87 -2.68
C ALA A 18 -5.25 -9.50 -2.02
N VAL A 19 -4.33 -8.68 -1.52
CA VAL A 19 -3.15 -9.14 -0.75
C VAL A 19 -3.56 -9.93 0.49
N ALA A 20 -4.56 -9.45 1.24
CA ALA A 20 -5.06 -10.16 2.43
C ALA A 20 -5.59 -11.56 2.07
N ARG A 21 -6.38 -11.68 0.98
CA ARG A 21 -6.88 -12.98 0.49
C ARG A 21 -5.75 -13.93 0.11
N ARG A 22 -4.74 -13.45 -0.62
CA ARG A 22 -3.59 -14.28 -1.03
C ARG A 22 -2.82 -14.79 0.19
N PHE A 23 -2.48 -13.94 1.16
CA PHE A 23 -1.75 -14.39 2.34
C PHE A 23 -2.58 -15.30 3.25
N ALA A 24 -3.88 -15.04 3.41
CA ALA A 24 -4.77 -15.92 4.18
C ALA A 24 -4.82 -17.33 3.56
N SER A 25 -4.96 -17.45 2.24
CA SER A 25 -4.95 -18.75 1.54
C SER A 25 -3.64 -19.53 1.69
N MET A 26 -2.54 -18.84 2.08
CA MET A 26 -1.24 -19.44 2.38
C MET A 26 -1.04 -19.78 3.86
N GLY A 27 -2.09 -19.70 4.68
CA GLY A 27 -2.03 -19.99 6.12
C GLY A 27 -1.34 -18.90 6.97
N SER A 28 -1.25 -17.66 6.47
CA SER A 28 -0.67 -16.56 7.24
C SER A 28 -1.67 -16.00 8.27
N LYS A 29 -1.15 -15.54 9.40
CA LYS A 29 -1.90 -14.76 10.39
C LYS A 29 -1.87 -13.29 9.99
N LEU A 30 -3.04 -12.65 9.85
CA LEU A 30 -3.11 -11.29 9.36
C LEU A 30 -3.48 -10.29 10.45
N ILE A 31 -2.89 -9.10 10.37
CA ILE A 31 -3.28 -7.90 11.08
C ILE A 31 -3.84 -6.95 10.02
N LEU A 32 -5.17 -6.89 9.95
CA LEU A 32 -5.91 -6.12 8.95
C LEU A 32 -6.18 -4.72 9.47
N CYS A 33 -5.59 -3.71 8.83
CA CYS A 33 -5.69 -2.33 9.28
C CYS A 33 -6.53 -1.48 8.32
N GLY A 34 -7.40 -0.63 8.88
CA GLY A 34 -8.20 0.30 8.10
C GLY A 34 -9.18 1.11 8.94
N ARG A 35 -9.85 2.10 8.32
CA ARG A 35 -10.82 2.97 8.99
C ARG A 35 -12.23 2.37 9.06
N ARG A 36 -12.58 1.53 8.06
CA ARG A 36 -13.93 1.00 7.84
C ARG A 36 -14.12 -0.30 8.63
N LYS A 37 -14.51 -0.18 9.91
CA LYS A 37 -14.65 -1.29 10.85
C LYS A 37 -15.47 -2.46 10.29
N GLU A 38 -16.65 -2.19 9.73
CA GLU A 38 -17.53 -3.23 9.25
C GLU A 38 -16.95 -3.96 8.02
N LYS A 39 -16.29 -3.22 7.10
CA LYS A 39 -15.59 -3.86 5.96
C LYS A 39 -14.43 -4.76 6.44
N LEU A 40 -13.73 -4.39 7.52
CA LEU A 40 -12.67 -5.25 8.11
C LEU A 40 -13.25 -6.52 8.71
N LYS A 41 -14.39 -6.43 9.42
CA LYS A 41 -15.07 -7.61 9.98
C LYS A 41 -15.55 -8.57 8.89
N ILE A 42 -16.18 -8.04 7.84
CA ILE A 42 -16.63 -8.83 6.69
C ILE A 42 -15.43 -9.54 6.04
N LEU A 43 -14.34 -8.82 5.81
CA LEU A 43 -13.13 -9.42 5.25
C LEU A 43 -12.57 -10.53 6.15
N ALA A 44 -12.46 -10.30 7.46
CA ALA A 44 -11.96 -11.31 8.38
C ALA A 44 -12.84 -12.57 8.41
N GLN A 45 -14.16 -12.42 8.34
CA GLN A 45 -15.10 -13.53 8.22
C GLN A 45 -14.92 -14.29 6.89
N GLU A 46 -14.75 -13.56 5.79
CA GLU A 46 -14.48 -14.13 4.46
C GLU A 46 -13.19 -14.97 4.45
N LEU A 47 -12.13 -14.46 5.08
CA LEU A 47 -10.82 -15.12 5.10
C LEU A 47 -10.79 -16.38 6.00
N GLY A 48 -11.69 -16.46 6.98
CA GLY A 48 -11.65 -17.52 7.99
C GLY A 48 -10.42 -17.43 8.89
N GLY A 49 -10.31 -18.35 9.85
CA GLY A 49 -9.14 -18.37 10.74
C GLY A 49 -9.12 -17.26 11.78
N SER A 50 -7.95 -17.04 12.37
CA SER A 50 -7.75 -16.02 13.41
C SER A 50 -6.95 -14.86 12.84
N HIS A 51 -7.58 -13.70 12.75
CA HIS A 51 -6.97 -12.44 12.28
C HIS A 51 -7.22 -11.32 13.28
N GLN A 52 -6.28 -10.38 13.39
CA GLN A 52 -6.44 -9.18 14.22
C GLN A 52 -6.94 -8.01 13.37
N LEU A 53 -7.85 -7.22 13.94
CA LEU A 53 -8.38 -6.03 13.29
C LEU A 53 -7.90 -4.80 14.04
N LEU A 54 -7.18 -3.92 13.37
CA LEU A 54 -6.75 -2.64 13.90
C LEU A 54 -7.48 -1.51 13.17
N ILE A 55 -8.37 -0.82 13.90
CA ILE A 55 -9.22 0.22 13.35
C ILE A 55 -8.60 1.58 13.69
N PHE A 56 -7.98 2.20 12.68
CA PHE A 56 -7.40 3.54 12.80
C PHE A 56 -7.28 4.23 11.44
N ASP A 57 -7.15 5.55 11.46
CA ASP A 57 -6.68 6.33 10.32
C ASP A 57 -5.15 6.42 10.41
N VAL A 58 -4.46 6.08 9.33
CA VAL A 58 -2.98 6.15 9.26
C VAL A 58 -2.45 7.57 9.49
N ARG A 59 -3.27 8.60 9.25
CA ARG A 59 -2.94 10.02 9.47
C ARG A 59 -2.88 10.38 10.96
N ASP A 60 -3.56 9.63 11.82
CA ASP A 60 -3.52 9.83 13.27
C ASP A 60 -2.37 9.05 13.89
N LYS A 61 -1.26 9.74 14.11
CA LYS A 61 -0.06 9.17 14.74
C LYS A 61 -0.36 8.48 16.07
N LYS A 62 -1.18 9.11 16.94
CA LYS A 62 -1.47 8.54 18.28
C LYS A 62 -2.29 7.26 18.17
N ALA A 63 -3.30 7.26 17.30
CA ALA A 63 -4.12 6.08 17.04
C ALA A 63 -3.31 4.92 16.46
N VAL A 64 -2.40 5.18 15.51
CA VAL A 64 -1.49 4.16 14.94
C VAL A 64 -0.66 3.49 16.03
N PHE A 65 0.07 4.26 16.83
CA PHE A 65 0.94 3.71 17.88
C PHE A 65 0.12 2.97 18.95
N LYS A 66 -1.02 3.52 19.38
CA LYS A 66 -1.93 2.88 20.33
C LYS A 66 -2.40 1.52 19.81
N ALA A 67 -2.84 1.46 18.55
CA ALA A 67 -3.35 0.24 17.93
C ALA A 67 -2.26 -0.84 17.80
N VAL A 68 -1.08 -0.49 17.30
CA VAL A 68 0.02 -1.46 17.16
C VAL A 68 0.50 -1.96 18.53
N ASN A 69 0.60 -1.08 19.52
CA ASN A 69 1.00 -1.46 20.89
C ASN A 69 -0.05 -2.35 21.59
N SER A 70 -1.32 -2.30 21.19
CA SER A 70 -2.40 -3.11 21.77
C SER A 70 -2.48 -4.54 21.21
N LEU A 71 -1.61 -4.90 20.25
CA LEU A 71 -1.60 -6.25 19.68
C LEU A 71 -1.33 -7.31 20.78
N PRO A 72 -2.07 -8.44 20.74
CA PRO A 72 -1.77 -9.60 21.57
C PRO A 72 -0.35 -10.12 21.33
N GLU A 73 0.24 -10.77 22.32
CA GLU A 73 1.63 -11.29 22.23
C GLU A 73 1.86 -12.17 21.00
N ASP A 74 0.87 -13.01 20.62
CA ASP A 74 0.91 -13.90 19.46
C ASP A 74 1.01 -13.15 18.13
N TYR A 75 0.74 -11.84 18.12
CA TYR A 75 0.77 -10.99 16.92
C TYR A 75 1.86 -9.93 16.95
N LYS A 76 2.62 -9.83 18.03
CA LYS A 76 3.70 -8.82 18.16
C LYS A 76 4.91 -9.09 17.27
N LYS A 77 5.15 -10.35 16.89
CA LYS A 77 6.31 -10.74 16.06
C LYS A 77 5.98 -10.61 14.57
N ILE A 78 5.81 -9.37 14.10
CA ILE A 78 5.41 -9.09 12.71
C ILE A 78 6.55 -9.46 11.76
N ASP A 79 6.32 -10.44 10.87
CA ASP A 79 7.28 -10.89 9.85
C ASP A 79 7.30 -9.98 8.63
N LEU A 80 6.13 -9.44 8.22
CA LEU A 80 5.97 -8.64 7.02
C LEU A 80 5.01 -7.47 7.26
N LEU A 81 5.45 -6.28 6.87
CA LEU A 81 4.63 -5.08 6.81
C LEU A 81 4.32 -4.74 5.34
N ILE A 82 3.04 -4.67 4.99
CA ILE A 82 2.55 -4.15 3.72
C ILE A 82 1.94 -2.76 3.95
N ASN A 83 2.68 -1.72 3.64
CA ASN A 83 2.20 -0.36 3.64
C ASN A 83 1.45 -0.08 2.34
N ASN A 84 0.15 -0.45 2.32
CA ASN A 84 -0.70 -0.29 1.15
C ASN A 84 -1.66 0.91 1.28
N ALA A 85 -1.99 1.36 2.50
CA ALA A 85 -2.88 2.51 2.67
C ALA A 85 -2.34 3.75 1.96
N GLY A 86 -3.17 4.34 1.13
CA GLY A 86 -2.86 5.56 0.39
C GLY A 86 -3.96 5.88 -0.61
N ASN A 87 -4.05 7.16 -0.98
CA ASN A 87 -5.06 7.67 -1.89
C ASN A 87 -4.49 8.77 -2.80
N ALA A 88 -5.27 9.11 -3.84
CA ALA A 88 -5.20 10.39 -4.52
C ALA A 88 -6.49 11.17 -4.27
N HIS A 89 -6.41 12.48 -4.29
CA HIS A 89 -7.53 13.40 -4.19
C HIS A 89 -7.38 14.47 -5.27
N GLY A 90 -8.43 14.71 -6.04
CA GLY A 90 -8.43 15.65 -7.16
C GLY A 90 -7.48 15.26 -8.30
N MET A 91 -7.53 16.01 -9.35
CA MET A 91 -6.65 15.98 -10.51
C MET A 91 -6.77 17.32 -11.25
N ASP A 92 -6.40 18.37 -10.54
CA ASP A 92 -6.60 19.73 -11.02
C ASP A 92 -5.23 20.42 -11.22
N PRO A 93 -5.14 21.42 -12.11
CA PRO A 93 -3.94 22.23 -12.26
C PRO A 93 -3.55 22.88 -10.93
N VAL A 94 -2.25 23.07 -10.69
CA VAL A 94 -1.71 23.58 -9.42
C VAL A 94 -2.37 24.89 -8.97
N GLN A 95 -2.68 25.78 -9.90
CA GLN A 95 -3.28 27.09 -9.61
C GLN A 95 -4.75 27.04 -9.16
N SER A 96 -5.43 25.92 -9.36
CA SER A 96 -6.84 25.70 -8.99
C SER A 96 -7.09 24.52 -8.06
N ALA A 97 -6.03 23.81 -7.69
CA ALA A 97 -6.13 22.64 -6.84
C ALA A 97 -6.47 23.02 -5.38
N ASP A 98 -7.22 22.14 -4.72
CA ASP A 98 -7.61 22.28 -3.33
C ASP A 98 -6.46 21.87 -2.39
N LEU A 99 -6.11 22.75 -1.44
CA LEU A 99 -5.06 22.47 -0.46
C LEU A 99 -5.42 21.34 0.50
N ASP A 100 -6.70 21.16 0.84
CA ASP A 100 -7.15 20.04 1.68
C ASP A 100 -6.90 18.69 0.99
N ASP A 101 -7.02 18.63 -0.35
CA ASP A 101 -6.67 17.46 -1.13
C ASP A 101 -5.16 17.19 -1.09
N TRP A 102 -4.35 18.24 -1.11
CA TRP A 102 -2.90 18.14 -1.00
C TRP A 102 -2.48 17.60 0.37
N ASP A 103 -3.01 18.20 1.43
CA ASP A 103 -2.74 17.77 2.80
C ASP A 103 -3.18 16.31 3.02
N ALA A 104 -4.36 15.94 2.53
CA ALA A 104 -4.86 14.56 2.62
C ALA A 104 -3.92 13.55 1.95
N MET A 105 -3.33 13.90 0.78
CA MET A 105 -2.38 13.03 0.09
C MET A 105 -1.04 12.92 0.83
N ILE A 106 -0.49 14.04 1.33
CA ILE A 106 0.77 14.03 2.09
C ILE A 106 0.59 13.30 3.43
N ASP A 107 -0.48 13.61 4.16
CA ASP A 107 -0.74 13.00 5.46
C ASP A 107 -0.99 11.49 5.33
N GLY A 108 -1.76 11.07 4.34
CA GLY A 108 -2.10 9.66 4.13
C GLY A 108 -0.95 8.86 3.53
N ASN A 109 -0.42 9.30 2.39
CA ASN A 109 0.55 8.54 1.61
C ASN A 109 1.96 8.57 2.21
N VAL A 110 2.36 9.68 2.81
CA VAL A 110 3.72 9.89 3.32
C VAL A 110 3.77 9.72 4.83
N LYS A 111 3.15 10.63 5.58
CA LYS A 111 3.21 10.60 7.05
C LYS A 111 2.58 9.33 7.63
N GLY A 112 1.42 8.91 7.10
CA GLY A 112 0.74 7.69 7.55
C GLY A 112 1.59 6.45 7.36
N LEU A 113 2.23 6.29 6.21
CA LEU A 113 3.17 5.20 5.95
C LEU A 113 4.36 5.23 6.92
N MET A 114 4.94 6.41 7.16
CA MET A 114 6.05 6.60 8.12
C MET A 114 5.63 6.23 9.54
N TYR A 115 4.42 6.62 9.99
CA TYR A 115 3.93 6.32 11.34
C TYR A 115 3.74 4.83 11.55
N VAL A 116 3.10 4.13 10.60
CA VAL A 116 2.90 2.67 10.69
C VAL A 116 4.25 1.96 10.68
N THR A 117 5.15 2.33 9.76
CA THR A 117 6.50 1.76 9.71
C THR A 117 7.21 1.93 11.05
N LYS A 118 7.21 3.14 11.63
CA LYS A 118 7.88 3.41 12.91
C LYS A 118 7.25 2.65 14.08
N ALA A 119 5.94 2.43 14.06
CA ALA A 119 5.25 1.69 15.11
C ALA A 119 5.56 0.18 15.05
N VAL A 120 5.71 -0.40 13.85
CA VAL A 120 5.99 -1.83 13.64
C VAL A 120 7.49 -2.15 13.79
N LEU A 121 8.36 -1.22 13.43
CA LEU A 121 9.80 -1.43 13.32
C LEU A 121 10.49 -2.00 14.59
N PRO A 122 10.14 -1.60 15.84
CA PRO A 122 10.79 -2.14 17.04
C PRO A 122 10.71 -3.67 17.12
N SER A 123 9.59 -4.28 16.72
CA SER A 123 9.44 -5.75 16.69
C SER A 123 10.46 -6.40 15.74
N MET A 124 10.58 -5.87 14.51
CA MET A 124 11.52 -6.40 13.51
C MET A 124 12.99 -6.20 13.91
N VAL A 125 13.32 -5.03 14.49
CA VAL A 125 14.67 -4.71 14.95
C VAL A 125 15.10 -5.66 16.08
N ASN A 126 14.24 -5.90 17.06
CA ASN A 126 14.52 -6.82 18.17
C ASN A 126 14.74 -8.25 17.70
N LEU A 127 14.01 -8.68 16.67
CA LEU A 127 14.14 -10.01 16.08
C LEU A 127 15.29 -10.11 15.06
N ARG A 128 15.87 -8.97 14.65
CA ARG A 128 16.85 -8.86 13.56
C ARG A 128 16.35 -9.54 12.29
N LYS A 129 15.07 -9.47 12.04
CA LYS A 129 14.39 -10.16 10.94
C LYS A 129 13.08 -9.45 10.61
N GLY A 130 12.76 -9.35 9.34
CA GLY A 130 11.50 -8.80 8.86
C GLY A 130 11.57 -8.38 7.40
N GLN A 131 10.43 -8.00 6.89
CA GLN A 131 10.32 -7.41 5.56
C GLN A 131 9.31 -6.28 5.55
N ILE A 132 9.61 -5.22 4.79
CA ILE A 132 8.71 -4.10 4.56
C ILE A 132 8.52 -3.97 3.05
N ILE A 133 7.27 -3.98 2.59
CA ILE A 133 6.91 -3.71 1.19
C ILE A 133 6.00 -2.49 1.18
N ASN A 134 6.46 -1.43 0.53
CA ASN A 134 5.71 -0.18 0.39
C ASN A 134 5.00 -0.12 -0.96
N LEU A 135 3.72 0.24 -0.96
CA LEU A 135 2.96 0.48 -2.20
C LEU A 135 3.28 1.86 -2.75
N GLY A 136 4.18 1.89 -3.71
CA GLY A 136 4.51 3.06 -4.51
C GLY A 136 3.46 3.34 -5.59
N SER A 137 3.94 3.76 -6.74
CA SER A 137 3.20 3.95 -8.00
C SER A 137 4.20 4.26 -9.09
N ILE A 138 3.87 4.04 -10.37
CA ILE A 138 4.64 4.60 -11.50
C ILE A 138 4.75 6.13 -11.38
N ALA A 139 3.79 6.78 -10.73
CA ALA A 139 3.80 8.21 -10.39
C ALA A 139 4.98 8.62 -9.47
N ALA A 140 5.66 7.67 -8.83
CA ALA A 140 6.90 7.94 -8.09
C ALA A 140 8.11 8.11 -9.00
N LYS A 141 8.05 7.60 -10.21
CA LYS A 141 9.14 7.57 -11.19
C LYS A 141 8.99 8.68 -12.24
N GLU A 142 7.76 9.06 -12.54
CA GLU A 142 7.43 10.03 -13.58
C GLU A 142 6.23 10.88 -13.19
N VAL A 143 6.19 12.13 -13.67
CA VAL A 143 5.11 13.08 -13.38
C VAL A 143 4.17 13.15 -14.59
N TYR A 144 2.87 13.18 -14.33
CA TYR A 144 1.84 13.40 -15.34
C TYR A 144 1.05 14.70 -15.08
N PRO A 145 0.42 15.30 -16.12
CA PRO A 145 -0.33 16.54 -15.96
C PRO A 145 -1.37 16.47 -14.83
N ASN A 146 -1.47 17.53 -14.05
CA ASN A 146 -2.40 17.67 -12.91
C ASN A 146 -2.17 16.64 -11.76
N GLY A 147 -1.06 15.92 -11.78
CA GLY A 147 -0.71 14.91 -10.77
C GLY A 147 0.37 15.35 -9.78
N SER A 148 0.75 16.63 -9.74
CA SER A 148 1.93 17.14 -9.04
C SER A 148 2.07 16.61 -7.61
N ILE A 149 1.05 16.77 -6.76
CA ILE A 149 1.13 16.37 -5.35
C ILE A 149 1.06 14.86 -5.17
N TYR A 150 0.19 14.18 -5.94
CA TYR A 150 0.18 12.72 -5.89
C TYR A 150 1.54 12.14 -6.29
N CYS A 151 2.13 12.61 -7.39
CA CYS A 151 3.46 12.18 -7.83
C CYS A 151 4.52 12.50 -6.77
N SER A 152 4.50 13.71 -6.19
CA SER A 152 5.41 14.11 -5.11
C SER A 152 5.26 13.20 -3.89
N SER A 153 4.03 12.87 -3.47
CA SER A 153 3.79 11.97 -2.36
C SER A 153 4.33 10.56 -2.62
N LYS A 154 4.18 10.05 -3.85
CA LYS A 154 4.71 8.73 -4.23
C LYS A 154 6.22 8.73 -4.44
N ALA A 155 6.80 9.82 -4.92
CA ALA A 155 8.25 10.02 -4.95
C ALA A 155 8.84 10.03 -3.53
N ALA A 156 8.19 10.71 -2.58
CA ALA A 156 8.59 10.69 -1.17
C ALA A 156 8.57 9.27 -0.59
N VAL A 157 7.56 8.46 -0.91
CA VAL A 157 7.49 7.04 -0.51
C VAL A 157 8.66 6.23 -1.10
N ASP A 158 9.00 6.44 -2.37
CA ASP A 158 10.13 5.75 -3.01
C ASP A 158 11.46 6.11 -2.33
N PHE A 159 11.73 7.39 -2.13
CA PHE A 159 12.97 7.83 -1.46
C PHE A 159 13.03 7.38 0.01
N PHE A 160 11.92 7.45 0.74
CA PHE A 160 11.85 6.91 2.10
C PHE A 160 12.13 5.40 2.13
N THR A 161 11.62 4.64 1.16
CA THR A 161 11.89 3.20 1.03
C THR A 161 13.37 2.92 0.82
N ARG A 162 14.04 3.73 0.00
CA ARG A 162 15.50 3.63 -0.23
C ARG A 162 16.29 3.93 1.04
N GLY A 163 15.92 4.99 1.76
CA GLY A 163 16.51 5.34 3.05
C GLY A 163 16.35 4.22 4.09
N LEU A 164 15.11 3.72 4.26
CA LEU A 164 14.83 2.57 5.15
C LEU A 164 15.70 1.36 4.81
N ARG A 165 15.90 1.05 3.53
CA ARG A 165 16.72 -0.08 3.12
C ARG A 165 18.18 0.10 3.52
N ILE A 166 18.72 1.31 3.44
CA ILE A 166 20.08 1.62 3.90
C ILE A 166 20.19 1.45 5.41
N ASP A 167 19.27 2.05 6.17
CA ASP A 167 19.31 2.07 7.62
C ASP A 167 19.11 0.67 8.23
N LEU A 168 18.29 -0.17 7.58
CA LEU A 168 17.88 -1.48 8.09
C LEU A 168 18.71 -2.65 7.53
N ASN A 169 19.53 -2.41 6.53
CA ASN A 169 20.42 -3.43 5.96
C ASN A 169 21.34 -4.08 7.01
N PRO A 170 22.02 -3.33 7.91
CA PRO A 170 22.89 -3.93 8.93
C PRO A 170 22.13 -4.78 9.95
N ILE A 171 20.80 -4.64 10.02
CA ILE A 171 19.91 -5.37 10.96
C ILE A 171 19.36 -6.63 10.30
N GLY A 172 19.44 -6.76 8.97
CA GLY A 172 18.92 -7.90 8.23
C GLY A 172 17.43 -7.80 7.86
N ILE A 173 16.85 -6.59 7.90
CA ILE A 173 15.47 -6.34 7.48
C ILE A 173 15.42 -5.98 6.00
N ARG A 174 14.61 -6.70 5.23
CA ARG A 174 14.43 -6.45 3.80
C ARG A 174 13.44 -5.31 3.58
N VAL A 175 13.74 -4.41 2.66
CA VAL A 175 12.86 -3.28 2.33
C VAL A 175 12.77 -3.10 0.81
N GLY A 176 11.55 -3.11 0.29
CA GLY A 176 11.28 -2.88 -1.12
C GLY A 176 10.02 -2.07 -1.36
N ALA A 177 9.85 -1.62 -2.60
CA ALA A 177 8.63 -0.99 -3.07
C ALA A 177 8.10 -1.68 -4.33
N ILE A 178 6.79 -1.70 -4.49
CA ILE A 178 6.13 -2.03 -5.76
C ILE A 178 5.48 -0.78 -6.32
N HIS A 179 5.65 -0.55 -7.61
CA HIS A 179 5.16 0.63 -8.33
C HIS A 179 4.19 0.23 -9.45
N PRO A 180 2.91 0.04 -9.13
CA PRO A 180 1.92 -0.27 -10.14
C PRO A 180 1.65 0.92 -11.06
N GLY A 181 1.31 0.61 -12.32
CA GLY A 181 0.66 1.55 -13.21
C GLY A 181 -0.83 1.69 -12.91
N LEU A 182 -1.65 1.73 -13.96
CA LEU A 182 -3.09 1.83 -13.84
C LEU A 182 -3.68 0.53 -13.30
N VAL A 183 -4.35 0.60 -12.15
CA VAL A 183 -5.04 -0.52 -11.50
C VAL A 183 -6.51 -0.19 -11.32
N GLU A 184 -7.41 -1.05 -11.77
CA GLU A 184 -8.85 -0.84 -11.61
C GLU A 184 -9.30 -1.24 -10.19
N THR A 185 -9.67 -0.24 -9.40
CA THR A 185 -10.11 -0.37 -8.00
C THR A 185 -10.99 0.80 -7.60
N GLU A 186 -11.49 0.83 -6.34
CA GLU A 186 -12.18 1.99 -5.74
C GLU A 186 -11.31 3.29 -5.72
N PHE A 187 -10.04 3.23 -6.13
CA PHE A 187 -9.09 4.35 -6.04
C PHE A 187 -9.54 5.58 -6.84
N SER A 188 -10.03 5.38 -8.07
CA SER A 188 -10.48 6.48 -8.92
C SER A 188 -11.77 7.12 -8.39
N GLU A 189 -12.68 6.33 -7.82
CA GLU A 189 -13.90 6.85 -7.18
C GLU A 189 -13.54 7.76 -5.98
N VAL A 190 -12.58 7.33 -5.15
CA VAL A 190 -12.08 8.14 -4.03
C VAL A 190 -11.39 9.40 -4.53
N ARG A 191 -10.55 9.28 -5.56
CA ARG A 191 -9.83 10.40 -6.16
C ARG A 191 -10.77 11.51 -6.63
N PHE A 192 -11.86 11.15 -7.27
CA PHE A 192 -12.84 12.08 -7.82
C PHE A 192 -14.03 12.33 -6.90
N LYS A 193 -13.91 12.01 -5.59
CA LYS A 193 -14.91 12.31 -4.56
C LYS A 193 -16.31 11.75 -4.90
N GLY A 194 -16.38 10.59 -5.59
CA GLY A 194 -17.61 9.93 -5.99
C GLY A 194 -18.14 10.32 -7.38
N ASP A 195 -17.42 11.14 -8.15
CA ASP A 195 -17.72 11.40 -9.56
C ASP A 195 -17.41 10.15 -10.39
N LEU A 196 -18.44 9.33 -10.62
CA LEU A 196 -18.32 8.06 -11.33
C LEU A 196 -17.93 8.26 -12.80
N GLU A 197 -18.44 9.31 -13.47
CA GLU A 197 -18.12 9.59 -14.87
C GLU A 197 -16.62 9.88 -15.06
N ARG A 198 -16.04 10.72 -14.20
CA ARG A 198 -14.58 10.98 -14.21
C ARG A 198 -13.80 9.71 -13.88
N SER A 199 -14.30 8.90 -12.94
CA SER A 199 -13.69 7.66 -12.53
C SER A 199 -13.62 6.64 -13.67
N GLU A 200 -14.72 6.42 -14.38
CA GLU A 200 -14.81 5.52 -15.52
C GLU A 200 -13.92 5.96 -16.70
N LYS A 201 -13.85 7.27 -16.95
CA LYS A 201 -12.99 7.84 -18.02
C LYS A 201 -11.52 7.47 -17.85
N VAL A 202 -11.05 7.24 -16.61
CA VAL A 202 -9.66 6.81 -16.36
C VAL A 202 -9.38 5.48 -17.04
N TYR A 203 -10.33 4.55 -17.01
CA TYR A 203 -10.17 3.18 -17.50
C TYR A 203 -10.65 2.98 -18.94
N LYS A 204 -11.41 3.92 -19.50
CA LYS A 204 -12.00 3.80 -20.85
C LYS A 204 -10.93 3.49 -21.90
N GLY A 205 -11.08 2.36 -22.61
CA GLY A 205 -10.14 1.88 -23.62
C GLY A 205 -8.82 1.33 -23.08
N MET A 206 -8.71 1.14 -21.75
CA MET A 206 -7.54 0.52 -21.11
C MET A 206 -7.88 -0.87 -20.57
N GLN A 207 -6.95 -1.79 -20.75
CA GLN A 207 -6.90 -3.04 -19.97
C GLN A 207 -6.02 -2.78 -18.76
N ALA A 208 -6.60 -2.17 -17.72
CA ALA A 208 -5.90 -1.87 -16.49
C ALA A 208 -5.51 -3.17 -15.75
N LEU A 209 -4.52 -3.09 -14.87
CA LEU A 209 -4.24 -4.19 -13.94
C LEU A 209 -5.43 -4.37 -12.99
N SER A 210 -5.67 -5.60 -12.60
CA SER A 210 -6.54 -5.93 -11.48
C SER A 210 -5.77 -5.82 -10.15
N ALA A 211 -6.51 -5.70 -9.05
CA ALA A 211 -5.93 -5.75 -7.72
C ALA A 211 -5.22 -7.10 -7.44
N ASP A 212 -5.72 -8.20 -8.02
CA ASP A 212 -5.15 -9.54 -7.86
C ASP A 212 -3.78 -9.66 -8.54
N GLU A 213 -3.59 -9.10 -9.73
CA GLU A 213 -2.29 -9.12 -10.43
C GLU A 213 -1.21 -8.35 -9.66
N VAL A 214 -1.59 -7.23 -9.03
CA VAL A 214 -0.67 -6.51 -8.15
C VAL A 214 -0.41 -7.30 -6.86
N ALA A 215 -1.41 -7.97 -6.30
CA ALA A 215 -1.24 -8.83 -5.14
C ALA A 215 -0.29 -9.99 -5.44
N ASP A 216 -0.40 -10.65 -6.59
CA ASP A 216 0.50 -11.73 -7.00
C ASP A 216 1.97 -11.25 -7.09
N ALA A 217 2.20 -10.05 -7.59
CA ALA A 217 3.53 -9.43 -7.59
C ALA A 217 4.06 -9.15 -6.17
N ILE A 218 3.19 -8.70 -5.24
CA ILE A 218 3.56 -8.51 -3.82
C ILE A 218 3.89 -9.86 -3.17
N ILE A 219 3.11 -10.91 -3.44
CA ILE A 219 3.41 -12.26 -2.96
C ILE A 219 4.77 -12.73 -3.47
N TYR A 220 5.07 -12.52 -4.75
CA TYR A 220 6.39 -12.85 -5.31
C TYR A 220 7.52 -12.14 -4.55
N MET A 221 7.39 -10.82 -4.29
CA MET A 221 8.37 -10.07 -3.50
C MET A 221 8.53 -10.62 -2.08
N ALA A 222 7.47 -11.12 -1.48
CA ALA A 222 7.46 -11.64 -0.12
C ALA A 222 8.09 -13.05 0.00
N GLN A 223 7.95 -13.88 -1.03
CA GLN A 223 8.34 -15.29 -1.01
C GLN A 223 9.77 -15.58 -1.44
N VAL A 224 10.49 -14.61 -2.01
CA VAL A 224 11.89 -14.83 -2.39
C VAL A 224 12.74 -15.25 -1.18
N PRO A 225 13.80 -16.05 -1.37
CA PRO A 225 14.68 -16.48 -0.30
C PRO A 225 15.17 -15.33 0.59
N GLU A 226 15.43 -15.56 1.86
CA GLU A 226 15.81 -14.52 2.84
C GLU A 226 17.01 -13.67 2.40
N LYS A 227 17.96 -14.27 1.67
CA LYS A 227 19.13 -13.55 1.14
C LYS A 227 18.81 -12.66 -0.07
N VAL A 228 17.58 -12.74 -0.61
CA VAL A 228 17.14 -11.94 -1.76
C VAL A 228 16.21 -10.84 -1.29
N ASN A 229 16.47 -9.61 -1.70
CA ASN A 229 15.58 -8.48 -1.52
C ASN A 229 15.21 -7.89 -2.88
N ILE A 230 13.93 -7.97 -3.26
CA ILE A 230 13.43 -7.22 -4.42
C ILE A 230 13.22 -5.78 -3.96
N ALA A 231 14.15 -4.93 -4.35
CA ALA A 231 14.27 -3.57 -3.86
C ALA A 231 13.25 -2.61 -4.48
N ASP A 232 12.92 -2.85 -5.76
CA ASP A 232 12.08 -2.00 -6.58
C ASP A 232 11.43 -2.85 -7.69
N LEU A 233 10.11 -2.82 -7.79
CA LEU A 233 9.36 -3.57 -8.79
C LEU A 233 8.31 -2.67 -9.45
N VAL A 234 8.46 -2.43 -10.74
CA VAL A 234 7.45 -1.72 -11.55
C VAL A 234 6.60 -2.75 -12.28
N ILE A 235 5.28 -2.61 -12.22
CA ILE A 235 4.31 -3.45 -12.93
C ILE A 235 3.30 -2.57 -13.65
N LEU A 236 3.18 -2.75 -14.96
CA LEU A 236 2.34 -1.93 -15.83
C LEU A 236 1.39 -2.80 -16.65
N PRO A 237 0.18 -2.31 -16.96
CA PRO A 237 -0.60 -2.91 -18.05
C PRO A 237 0.22 -2.89 -19.35
N THR A 238 0.09 -3.90 -20.18
CA THR A 238 0.82 -3.98 -21.47
C THR A 238 0.62 -2.75 -22.35
N ARG A 239 -0.54 -2.07 -22.23
CA ARG A 239 -0.88 -0.87 -23.01
C ARG A 239 -0.50 0.44 -22.34
N GLN A 240 0.18 0.40 -21.20
CA GLN A 240 0.73 1.57 -20.53
C GLN A 240 2.25 1.54 -20.62
N ALA A 241 2.83 2.48 -21.35
CA ALA A 241 4.29 2.55 -21.50
C ALA A 241 4.97 3.26 -20.33
N ASN A 242 4.31 4.29 -19.75
CA ASN A 242 4.79 5.06 -18.62
C ASN A 242 3.62 5.78 -17.89
N ALA A 243 3.90 6.75 -17.02
CA ALA A 243 2.85 7.40 -16.22
C ALA A 243 1.79 8.17 -17.05
N TYR A 244 2.08 8.54 -18.29
CA TYR A 244 1.20 9.37 -19.15
C TYR A 244 1.03 8.86 -20.59
N VAL A 245 1.83 7.91 -21.05
CA VAL A 245 1.69 7.33 -22.39
C VAL A 245 0.90 6.03 -22.33
N ASN A 246 -0.32 6.08 -22.82
CA ASN A 246 -1.26 4.96 -22.84
C ASN A 246 -1.77 4.70 -24.26
N ASN A 247 -1.73 3.44 -24.71
CA ASN A 247 -2.30 3.01 -25.97
C ASN A 247 -3.75 2.52 -25.76
N ARG A 248 -4.71 3.43 -25.87
CA ARG A 248 -6.13 3.11 -25.65
C ARG A 248 -6.75 2.43 -26.87
N ILE A 249 -7.61 1.45 -26.62
CA ILE A 249 -8.45 0.83 -27.65
C ILE A 249 -9.57 1.83 -27.98
N LYS A 250 -9.78 2.07 -29.28
CA LYS A 250 -10.88 2.92 -29.76
C LYS A 250 -12.23 2.21 -29.63
#